data_6d09cfe17909a6ee3ddff5bbb6c9271a
#
_entry.id   6d09cfe17909a6ee3ddff5bbb6c9271a
#
_cell.length_a   1.000
_cell.length_b   1.000
_cell.length_c   1.000
_cell.angle_alpha   90.00
_cell.angle_beta   90.00
_cell.angle_gamma   90.00
#
_symmetry.space_group_name_H-M   'P 1'
#
loop_
_entity.id
_entity.type
_entity.pdbx_description
1 polymer ?
#
loop_
_entity_poly.entity_id
_entity_poly.type
_entity_poly.pdbx_seq_one_letter_code
_entity_poly.pdbx_strand_id
1 'polypeptide(L)'
;IHGILLLDQKLYPDDEVTLAAPTGRAAKRLSELSGREASTLHSLLKWDLETNTFLKDEKDPLSSDVVIVDEFSMVDSLLFAALLKALRPQTKLLLIGDQDQLPSVSSGKVLQDLIESGRFPLYCLDTIYRQSQGSGIATLAAAMRNGSPLTFEQDVRFIECSAQQVRQAVI
;
A
#
# COMPACT_ATOMS: atom_id res chain seq x y z
N ILE A 1 -8.26 4.25 -6.61
CA ILE A 1 -8.80 4.91 -5.39
C ILE A 1 -9.80 5.99 -5.79
N HIS A 2 -9.48 6.95 -6.65
CA HIS A 2 -10.39 8.04 -7.03
C HIS A 2 -11.79 7.55 -7.48
N GLY A 3 -11.88 6.51 -8.32
CA GLY A 3 -13.15 5.93 -8.73
C GLY A 3 -13.95 5.32 -7.57
N ILE A 4 -13.27 4.70 -6.60
CA ILE A 4 -13.90 4.15 -5.39
C ILE A 4 -14.51 5.28 -4.55
N LEU A 5 -13.76 6.38 -4.37
CA LEU A 5 -14.23 7.54 -3.63
C LEU A 5 -15.45 8.22 -4.27
N LEU A 6 -15.46 8.31 -5.61
CA LEU A 6 -16.61 8.85 -6.35
C LEU A 6 -17.84 7.94 -6.22
N LEU A 7 -17.65 6.63 -6.25
CA LEU A 7 -18.73 5.66 -6.09
C LEU A 7 -19.29 5.70 -4.67
N ASP A 8 -18.42 5.71 -3.66
CA ASP A 8 -18.80 5.80 -2.25
C ASP A 8 -19.61 7.07 -1.98
N GLN A 9 -19.11 8.22 -2.42
CA GLN A 9 -19.80 9.51 -2.28
C GLN A 9 -21.17 9.52 -2.95
N LYS A 10 -21.34 8.79 -4.06
CA LYS A 10 -22.63 8.71 -4.76
C LYS A 10 -23.61 7.79 -4.06
N LEU A 11 -23.14 6.70 -3.47
CA LEU A 11 -23.96 5.68 -2.81
C LEU A 11 -24.22 6.02 -1.34
N TYR A 12 -23.25 6.62 -0.68
CA TYR A 12 -23.23 6.94 0.75
C TYR A 12 -22.69 8.36 0.97
N PRO A 13 -23.49 9.40 0.62
CA PRO A 13 -23.03 10.79 0.64
C PRO A 13 -22.65 11.32 2.02
N ASP A 14 -23.14 10.69 3.07
CA ASP A 14 -22.90 11.06 4.46
C ASP A 14 -21.76 10.28 5.12
N ASP A 15 -21.14 9.30 4.40
CA ASP A 15 -20.03 8.51 4.96
C ASP A 15 -18.77 9.39 5.12
N GLU A 16 -18.19 9.36 6.30
CA GLU A 16 -16.89 9.94 6.60
C GLU A 16 -15.78 8.98 6.14
N VAL A 17 -15.11 9.33 5.04
CA VAL A 17 -14.04 8.51 4.44
C VAL A 17 -12.68 9.04 4.84
N THR A 18 -11.87 8.21 5.49
CA THR A 18 -10.48 8.50 5.86
C THR A 18 -9.51 7.73 4.97
N LEU A 19 -8.49 8.45 4.48
CA LEU A 19 -7.42 7.90 3.67
C LEU A 19 -6.12 7.83 4.49
N ALA A 20 -5.44 6.69 4.43
CA ALA A 20 -4.18 6.51 5.13
C ALA A 20 -3.17 5.69 4.32
N ALA A 21 -1.89 5.82 4.68
CA ALA A 21 -0.81 5.01 4.13
C ALA A 21 0.26 4.76 5.21
N PRO A 22 1.15 3.76 5.06
CA PRO A 22 2.16 3.47 6.06
C PRO A 22 3.27 4.53 6.14
N THR A 23 3.54 5.26 5.06
CA THR A 23 4.63 6.24 4.98
C THR A 23 4.14 7.63 4.56
N GLY A 24 4.86 8.68 4.97
CA GLY A 24 4.53 10.06 4.59
C GLY A 24 4.57 10.30 3.08
N ARG A 25 5.49 9.65 2.36
CA ARG A 25 5.57 9.75 0.90
C ARG A 25 4.34 9.13 0.23
N ALA A 26 3.91 7.97 0.71
CA ALA A 26 2.71 7.30 0.19
C ALA A 26 1.45 8.11 0.52
N ALA A 27 1.31 8.62 1.74
CA ALA A 27 0.20 9.47 2.15
C ALA A 27 0.10 10.75 1.28
N LYS A 28 1.24 11.44 1.05
CA LYS A 28 1.28 12.61 0.17
C LYS A 28 0.82 12.27 -1.24
N ARG A 29 1.34 11.18 -1.82
CA ARG A 29 0.94 10.74 -3.16
C ARG A 29 -0.53 10.35 -3.22
N LEU A 30 -1.03 9.69 -2.18
CA LEU A 30 -2.45 9.35 -2.06
C LEU A 30 -3.32 10.60 -2.04
N SER A 31 -2.93 11.64 -1.31
CA SER A 31 -3.63 12.94 -1.32
C SER A 31 -3.65 13.59 -2.70
N GLU A 32 -2.50 13.63 -3.38
CA GLU A 32 -2.38 14.21 -4.72
C GLU A 32 -3.26 13.49 -5.76
N LEU A 33 -3.32 12.16 -5.70
CA LEU A 33 -4.07 11.34 -6.66
C LEU A 33 -5.57 11.29 -6.36
N SER A 34 -5.96 11.37 -5.08
CA SER A 34 -7.36 11.29 -4.67
C SER A 34 -8.07 12.65 -4.66
N GLY A 35 -7.30 13.73 -4.56
CA GLY A 35 -7.83 15.08 -4.31
C GLY A 35 -8.40 15.28 -2.91
N ARG A 36 -8.11 14.35 -1.97
CA ARG A 36 -8.53 14.40 -0.56
C ARG A 36 -7.32 14.30 0.35
N GLU A 37 -7.42 14.81 1.56
CA GLU A 37 -6.37 14.68 2.56
C GLU A 37 -6.17 13.21 2.95
N ALA A 38 -4.91 12.78 2.98
CA ALA A 38 -4.50 11.49 3.48
C ALA A 38 -3.35 11.63 4.48
N SER A 39 -3.33 10.80 5.50
CA SER A 39 -2.32 10.84 6.57
C SER A 39 -1.54 9.53 6.66
N THR A 40 -0.47 9.51 7.45
CA THR A 40 0.15 8.24 7.80
C THR A 40 -0.70 7.49 8.83
N LEU A 41 -0.64 6.15 8.84
CA LEU A 41 -1.30 5.35 9.87
C LEU A 41 -0.88 5.77 11.28
N HIS A 42 0.40 6.08 11.50
CA HIS A 42 0.89 6.57 12.79
C HIS A 42 0.25 7.90 13.20
N SER A 43 0.10 8.82 12.25
CA SER A 43 -0.58 10.10 12.50
C SER A 43 -2.07 9.90 12.74
N LEU A 44 -2.74 9.06 11.94
CA LEU A 44 -4.16 8.74 12.09
C LEU A 44 -4.46 8.15 13.46
N LEU A 45 -3.62 7.20 13.90
CA LEU A 45 -3.76 6.51 15.18
C LEU A 45 -3.17 7.32 16.36
N LYS A 46 -2.64 8.51 16.09
CA LYS A 46 -2.03 9.40 17.08
C LYS A 46 -0.93 8.71 17.89
N TRP A 47 0.14 8.29 17.19
CA TRP A 47 1.31 7.72 17.85
C TRP A 47 1.91 8.72 18.85
N ASP A 48 1.99 8.33 20.10
CA ASP A 48 2.63 9.10 21.17
C ASP A 48 4.06 8.60 21.40
N LEU A 49 5.02 9.48 21.18
CA LEU A 49 6.45 9.21 21.35
C LEU A 49 6.89 9.07 22.80
N GLU A 50 6.18 9.70 23.74
CA GLU A 50 6.54 9.65 25.16
C GLU A 50 6.16 8.31 25.78
N THR A 51 4.96 7.82 25.45
CA THR A 51 4.42 6.56 25.98
C THR A 51 4.69 5.37 25.10
N ASN A 52 5.14 5.57 23.85
CA ASN A 52 5.33 4.53 22.84
C ASN A 52 4.04 3.75 22.56
N THR A 53 2.90 4.43 22.52
CA THR A 53 1.58 3.85 22.31
C THR A 53 0.77 4.64 21.30
N PHE A 54 -0.27 4.02 20.75
CA PHE A 54 -1.28 4.70 19.95
C PHE A 54 -2.39 5.20 20.87
N LEU A 55 -2.80 6.48 20.70
CA LEU A 55 -3.88 7.07 21.50
C LEU A 55 -5.27 6.70 20.98
N LYS A 56 -5.39 6.33 19.68
CA LYS A 56 -6.63 5.81 19.13
C LYS A 56 -6.74 4.32 19.39
N ASP A 57 -7.81 3.91 20.09
CA ASP A 57 -8.06 2.53 20.50
C ASP A 57 -9.59 2.26 20.61
N GLU A 58 -9.96 1.18 21.26
CA GLU A 58 -11.36 0.79 21.51
C GLU A 58 -12.15 1.80 22.37
N LYS A 59 -11.46 2.61 23.19
CA LYS A 59 -12.07 3.62 24.06
C LYS A 59 -12.22 4.98 23.37
N ASP A 60 -11.31 5.29 22.45
CA ASP A 60 -11.33 6.49 21.61
C ASP A 60 -11.16 6.09 20.13
N PRO A 61 -12.14 5.44 19.50
CA PRO A 61 -12.04 4.95 18.14
C PRO A 61 -12.04 6.09 17.12
N LEU A 62 -11.71 5.74 15.89
CA LEU A 62 -11.85 6.63 14.74
C LEU A 62 -13.33 6.89 14.47
N SER A 63 -13.67 8.13 14.05
CA SER A 63 -15.05 8.50 13.69
C SER A 63 -15.47 8.01 12.30
N SER A 64 -14.51 7.58 11.51
CA SER A 64 -14.70 7.25 10.09
C SER A 64 -15.66 6.08 9.86
N ASP A 65 -16.49 6.20 8.85
CA ASP A 65 -17.37 5.12 8.36
C ASP A 65 -16.63 4.20 7.40
N VAL A 66 -15.67 4.78 6.65
CA VAL A 66 -14.79 4.06 5.74
C VAL A 66 -13.34 4.45 6.00
N VAL A 67 -12.47 3.46 6.14
CA VAL A 67 -11.00 3.67 6.19
C VAL A 67 -10.37 2.95 5.00
N ILE A 68 -9.64 3.70 4.18
CA ILE A 68 -8.90 3.17 3.03
C ILE A 68 -7.41 3.29 3.34
N VAL A 69 -6.70 2.16 3.30
CA VAL A 69 -5.26 2.11 3.51
C VAL A 69 -4.57 1.70 2.22
N ASP A 70 -3.76 2.58 1.67
CA ASP A 70 -2.93 2.32 0.48
C ASP A 70 -1.52 1.85 0.88
N GLU A 71 -0.79 1.20 -0.04
CA GLU A 71 0.53 0.59 0.17
C GLU A 71 0.55 -0.36 1.40
N PHE A 72 -0.53 -1.12 1.58
CA PHE A 72 -0.75 -1.94 2.77
C PHE A 72 0.28 -3.08 2.91
N SER A 73 0.97 -3.48 1.84
CA SER A 73 2.07 -4.45 1.89
C SER A 73 3.19 -4.09 2.87
N MET A 74 3.36 -2.78 3.18
CA MET A 74 4.35 -2.26 4.12
C MET A 74 3.86 -2.21 5.58
N VAL A 75 2.61 -2.60 5.87
CA VAL A 75 2.03 -2.56 7.22
C VAL A 75 2.39 -3.83 7.96
N ASP A 76 2.97 -3.67 9.15
CA ASP A 76 3.31 -4.78 10.04
C ASP A 76 2.15 -5.21 10.94
N SER A 77 2.33 -6.32 11.65
CA SER A 77 1.29 -6.89 12.51
C SER A 77 0.92 -6.00 13.69
N LEU A 78 1.86 -5.24 14.25
CA LEU A 78 1.58 -4.36 15.40
C LEU A 78 0.76 -3.14 14.96
N LEU A 79 1.16 -2.53 13.86
CA LEU A 79 0.43 -1.38 13.29
C LEU A 79 -0.97 -1.78 12.83
N PHE A 80 -1.11 -2.96 12.21
CA PHE A 80 -2.41 -3.47 11.83
C PHE A 80 -3.30 -3.79 13.04
N ALA A 81 -2.75 -4.41 14.08
CA ALA A 81 -3.49 -4.65 15.33
C ALA A 81 -3.95 -3.35 16.00
N ALA A 82 -3.11 -2.31 15.99
CA ALA A 82 -3.48 -0.99 16.48
C ALA A 82 -4.59 -0.35 15.64
N LEU A 83 -4.51 -0.46 14.31
CA LEU A 83 -5.58 0.00 13.42
C LEU A 83 -6.89 -0.70 13.74
N LEU A 84 -6.90 -2.03 13.84
CA LEU A 84 -8.14 -2.80 14.13
C LEU A 84 -8.77 -2.41 15.47
N LYS A 85 -7.96 -2.14 16.50
CA LYS A 85 -8.46 -1.67 17.80
C LYS A 85 -9.09 -0.28 17.73
N ALA A 86 -8.63 0.55 16.82
CA ALA A 86 -9.14 1.91 16.65
C ALA A 86 -10.37 1.98 15.74
N LEU A 87 -10.76 0.90 15.07
CA LEU A 87 -11.96 0.88 14.23
C LEU A 87 -13.23 0.60 15.06
N ARG A 88 -14.32 1.25 14.67
CA ARG A 88 -15.65 0.90 15.16
C ARG A 88 -16.15 -0.39 14.47
N PRO A 89 -17.01 -1.19 15.10
CA PRO A 89 -17.49 -2.44 14.49
C PRO A 89 -18.16 -2.29 13.13
N GLN A 90 -18.74 -1.13 12.84
CA GLN A 90 -19.42 -0.84 11.58
C GLN A 90 -18.52 -0.20 10.53
N THR A 91 -17.29 0.20 10.88
CA THR A 91 -16.35 0.83 9.93
C THR A 91 -15.97 -0.14 8.81
N LYS A 92 -16.15 0.27 7.58
CA LYS A 92 -15.68 -0.45 6.39
C LYS A 92 -14.18 -0.23 6.23
N LEU A 93 -13.41 -1.31 6.11
CA LEU A 93 -11.95 -1.24 5.91
C LEU A 93 -11.60 -1.74 4.52
N LEU A 94 -10.96 -0.89 3.72
CA LEU A 94 -10.43 -1.22 2.40
C LEU A 94 -8.91 -1.18 2.43
N LEU A 95 -8.27 -2.31 2.17
CA LEU A 95 -6.83 -2.47 2.13
C LEU A 95 -6.38 -2.59 0.68
N ILE A 96 -5.45 -1.74 0.27
CA ILE A 96 -4.90 -1.70 -1.09
C ILE A 96 -3.39 -1.91 -0.98
N GLY A 97 -2.85 -2.88 -1.70
CA GLY A 97 -1.43 -3.19 -1.66
C GLY A 97 -1.04 -4.13 -2.77
N ASP A 98 0.24 -4.36 -2.89
CA ASP A 98 0.83 -5.25 -3.89
C ASP A 98 1.62 -6.34 -3.16
N GLN A 99 1.17 -7.58 -3.28
CA GLN A 99 1.80 -8.73 -2.62
C GLN A 99 3.20 -9.05 -3.17
N ASP A 100 3.51 -8.58 -4.37
CA ASP A 100 4.80 -8.80 -5.05
C ASP A 100 5.84 -7.72 -4.69
N GLN A 101 5.42 -6.66 -3.97
CA GLN A 101 6.32 -5.67 -3.41
C GLN A 101 6.99 -6.15 -2.12
N LEU A 102 8.04 -5.42 -1.71
CA LEU A 102 8.73 -5.72 -0.46
C LEU A 102 7.75 -5.62 0.73
N PRO A 103 7.72 -6.65 1.58
CA PRO A 103 6.89 -6.62 2.78
C PRO A 103 7.41 -5.60 3.79
N SER A 104 6.67 -5.41 4.89
CA SER A 104 7.13 -4.63 6.03
C SER A 104 8.51 -5.08 6.51
N VAL A 105 9.34 -4.14 6.94
CA VAL A 105 10.65 -4.41 7.58
C VAL A 105 10.45 -5.02 8.97
N SER A 106 9.35 -4.69 9.64
CA SER A 106 8.96 -5.23 10.94
C SER A 106 8.23 -6.58 10.80
N SER A 107 7.87 -7.18 11.93
CA SER A 107 7.31 -8.52 11.97
C SER A 107 5.93 -8.63 11.29
N GLY A 108 5.76 -9.67 10.48
CA GLY A 108 4.49 -10.08 9.87
C GLY A 108 4.39 -9.74 8.39
N LYS A 109 3.63 -10.56 7.68
CA LYS A 109 3.27 -10.39 6.26
C LYS A 109 1.75 -10.27 6.14
N VAL A 110 1.20 -9.27 6.81
CA VAL A 110 -0.26 -9.14 7.05
C VAL A 110 -1.06 -9.22 5.76
N LEU A 111 -0.66 -8.51 4.70
CA LEU A 111 -1.38 -8.55 3.42
C LEU A 111 -1.41 -9.97 2.84
N GLN A 112 -0.27 -10.64 2.82
CA GLN A 112 -0.16 -12.01 2.32
C GLN A 112 -1.01 -12.97 3.15
N ASP A 113 -0.91 -12.89 4.48
CA ASP A 113 -1.68 -13.74 5.40
C ASP A 113 -3.20 -13.56 5.22
N LEU A 114 -3.66 -12.32 5.02
CA LEU A 114 -5.06 -12.01 4.74
C LEU A 114 -5.52 -12.62 3.41
N ILE A 115 -4.72 -12.49 2.35
CA ILE A 115 -5.00 -13.09 1.03
C ILE A 115 -5.05 -14.61 1.14
N GLU A 116 -4.04 -15.24 1.72
CA GLU A 116 -3.94 -16.69 1.87
C GLU A 116 -5.04 -17.29 2.75
N SER A 117 -5.57 -16.52 3.70
CA SER A 117 -6.68 -16.97 4.55
C SER A 117 -7.96 -17.29 3.76
N GLY A 118 -8.16 -16.67 2.59
CA GLY A 118 -9.36 -16.81 1.77
C GLY A 118 -10.66 -16.35 2.43
N ARG A 119 -10.58 -15.63 3.56
CA ARG A 119 -11.75 -15.25 4.37
C ARG A 119 -12.32 -13.87 4.04
N PHE A 120 -11.61 -13.09 3.23
CA PHE A 120 -11.99 -11.72 2.90
C PHE A 120 -12.22 -11.58 1.40
N PRO A 121 -13.15 -10.71 0.97
CA PRO A 121 -13.31 -10.39 -0.44
C PRO A 121 -11.98 -9.86 -1.01
N LEU A 122 -11.52 -10.44 -2.11
CA LEU A 122 -10.28 -10.07 -2.78
C LEU A 122 -10.57 -9.71 -4.23
N TYR A 123 -10.03 -8.56 -4.66
CA TYR A 123 -10.08 -8.10 -6.05
C TYR A 123 -8.65 -7.88 -6.54
N CYS A 124 -8.20 -8.68 -7.48
CA CYS A 124 -6.89 -8.52 -8.12
C CYS A 124 -7.01 -7.66 -9.37
N LEU A 125 -6.07 -6.71 -9.53
CA LEU A 125 -5.88 -5.95 -10.76
C LEU A 125 -4.70 -6.57 -11.51
N ASP A 126 -4.98 -7.21 -12.64
CA ASP A 126 -4.00 -7.96 -13.44
C ASP A 126 -3.49 -7.20 -14.67
N THR A 127 -4.13 -6.09 -15.02
CA THR A 127 -3.77 -5.31 -16.21
C THR A 127 -2.87 -4.12 -15.85
N ILE A 128 -1.67 -4.10 -16.42
CA ILE A 128 -0.68 -3.04 -16.19
C ILE A 128 -0.92 -1.88 -17.17
N TYR A 129 -1.34 -0.71 -16.66
CA TYR A 129 -1.55 0.50 -17.46
C TYR A 129 -0.46 1.56 -17.28
N ARG A 130 0.39 1.46 -16.26
CA ARG A 130 1.40 2.48 -15.91
C ARG A 130 2.58 2.57 -16.86
N GLN A 131 2.88 1.49 -17.55
CA GLN A 131 4.03 1.41 -18.46
C GLN A 131 3.50 1.32 -19.88
N SER A 132 4.12 2.09 -20.80
CA SER A 132 3.79 1.97 -22.22
C SER A 132 3.90 0.51 -22.65
N GLN A 133 2.90 0.01 -23.37
CA GLN A 133 2.97 -1.31 -23.97
C GLN A 133 4.28 -1.42 -24.76
N GLY A 134 5.14 -2.40 -24.41
CA GLY A 134 6.45 -2.62 -25.04
C GLY A 134 7.66 -2.13 -24.24
N SER A 135 7.51 -1.71 -22.96
CA SER A 135 8.68 -1.44 -22.11
C SER A 135 9.37 -2.73 -21.68
N GLY A 136 10.66 -2.87 -22.01
CA GLY A 136 11.51 -3.99 -21.57
C GLY A 136 11.60 -4.11 -20.05
N ILE A 137 11.44 -2.99 -19.31
CA ILE A 137 11.38 -2.98 -17.84
C ILE A 137 10.16 -3.76 -17.35
N ALA A 138 8.98 -3.57 -17.98
CA ALA A 138 7.78 -4.30 -17.61
C ALA A 138 7.90 -5.79 -17.89
N THR A 139 8.43 -6.13 -19.06
CA THR A 139 8.69 -7.52 -19.49
C THR A 139 9.68 -8.19 -18.54
N LEU A 140 10.77 -7.52 -18.19
CA LEU A 140 11.78 -8.04 -17.27
C LEU A 140 11.22 -8.24 -15.86
N ALA A 141 10.47 -7.28 -15.33
CA ALA A 141 9.82 -7.38 -14.01
C ALA A 141 8.82 -8.55 -13.96
N ALA A 142 8.01 -8.72 -15.01
CA ALA A 142 7.08 -9.85 -15.13
C ALA A 142 7.82 -11.20 -15.20
N ALA A 143 8.92 -11.29 -15.96
CA ALA A 143 9.74 -12.49 -16.04
C ALA A 143 10.36 -12.85 -14.68
N MET A 144 10.90 -11.86 -13.95
CA MET A 144 11.44 -12.06 -12.60
C MET A 144 10.37 -12.60 -11.64
N ARG A 145 9.19 -11.99 -11.64
CA ARG A 145 8.07 -12.42 -10.79
C ARG A 145 7.63 -13.85 -11.07
N ASN A 146 7.58 -14.23 -12.33
CA ASN A 146 7.09 -15.56 -12.76
C ASN A 146 8.20 -16.64 -12.77
N GLY A 147 9.45 -16.28 -12.40
CA GLY A 147 10.60 -17.20 -12.49
C GLY A 147 10.92 -17.63 -13.93
N SER A 148 10.53 -16.82 -14.93
CA SER A 148 10.76 -17.07 -16.35
C SER A 148 12.16 -16.63 -16.75
N PRO A 149 12.73 -17.15 -17.89
CA PRO A 149 13.99 -16.67 -18.41
C PRO A 149 14.00 -15.17 -18.64
N LEU A 150 15.08 -14.49 -18.19
CA LEU A 150 15.19 -13.05 -18.34
C LEU A 150 15.61 -12.69 -19.77
N THR A 151 14.86 -11.78 -20.39
CA THR A 151 15.18 -11.19 -21.70
C THR A 151 15.47 -9.70 -21.50
N PHE A 152 16.53 -9.22 -22.17
CA PHE A 152 16.95 -7.82 -22.10
C PHE A 152 16.66 -7.17 -23.46
N GLU A 153 15.64 -6.34 -23.49
CA GLU A 153 15.20 -5.61 -24.68
C GLU A 153 15.91 -4.24 -24.80
N GLN A 154 15.59 -3.44 -25.82
CA GLN A 154 16.33 -2.23 -26.19
C GLN A 154 16.50 -1.19 -25.07
N ASP A 155 15.55 -1.08 -24.15
CA ASP A 155 15.55 -0.14 -23.04
C ASP A 155 16.07 -0.73 -21.71
N VAL A 156 16.48 -2.01 -21.71
CA VAL A 156 17.04 -2.70 -20.55
C VAL A 156 18.33 -3.40 -20.88
N ARG A 157 19.37 -3.14 -20.10
CA ARG A 157 20.69 -3.77 -20.27
C ARG A 157 21.16 -4.40 -18.97
N PHE A 158 21.70 -5.59 -19.06
CA PHE A 158 22.47 -6.18 -17.99
C PHE A 158 23.94 -5.77 -18.18
N ILE A 159 24.52 -5.12 -17.16
CA ILE A 159 25.92 -4.70 -17.18
C ILE A 159 26.63 -5.42 -16.02
N GLU A 160 27.50 -6.35 -16.35
CA GLU A 160 28.38 -6.97 -15.37
C GLU A 160 29.49 -6.00 -15.01
N CYS A 161 29.56 -5.60 -13.74
CA CYS A 161 30.58 -4.66 -13.26
C CYS A 161 30.95 -4.95 -11.80
N SER A 162 32.18 -4.59 -11.42
CA SER A 162 32.61 -4.63 -10.02
C SER A 162 31.95 -3.49 -9.22
N ALA A 163 31.90 -3.62 -7.88
CA ALA A 163 31.35 -2.60 -6.99
C ALA A 163 31.96 -1.20 -7.20
N GLN A 164 33.21 -1.13 -7.63
CA GLN A 164 33.90 0.14 -7.93
C GLN A 164 33.44 0.78 -9.26
N GLN A 165 32.98 -0.04 -10.20
CA GLN A 165 32.55 0.41 -11.54
C GLN A 165 31.06 0.77 -11.60
N VAL A 166 30.25 0.40 -10.58
CA VAL A 166 28.82 0.69 -10.55
C VAL A 166 28.53 2.19 -10.75
N ARG A 167 29.31 3.08 -10.13
CA ARG A 167 29.11 4.53 -10.28
C ARG A 167 29.30 5.02 -11.72
N GLN A 168 30.14 4.36 -12.52
CA GLN A 168 30.37 4.72 -13.91
C GLN A 168 29.34 4.10 -14.86
N ALA A 169 28.70 3.01 -14.45
CA ALA A 169 27.70 2.31 -15.25
C ALA A 169 26.28 2.89 -15.14
N VAL A 170 26.03 3.76 -14.16
CA VAL A 170 24.69 4.32 -13.83
C VAL A 170 24.50 5.75 -14.33
N ILE A 171 25.38 6.27 -15.21
CA ILE A 171 25.26 7.62 -15.80
C ILE A 171 24.58 7.55 -17.15
#